data_1cfc892bdb9106b88b464238dad514fe
#
_entry.id   1cfc892bdb9106b88b464238dad514fe
#
_cell.length_a   1.000
_cell.length_b   1.000
_cell.length_c   1.000
_cell.angle_alpha   90.00
_cell.angle_beta   90.00
_cell.angle_gamma   90.00
#
_symmetry.space_group_name_H-M   'P 1'
#
loop_
_entity.id
_entity.type
_entity.pdbx_description
1 polymer ?
#
loop_
_entity_poly.entity_id
_entity_poly.type
_entity_poly.pdbx_seq_one_letter_code
_entity_poly.pdbx_strand_id
1 'polypeptide(L)' 'MANVAVLLAPGFEEAEAIITIDILRRLQIEVETLACAESRAVVSYHNIPMVADSTLTERINRLYD' A
#
# COMPACT_ATOMS: atom_id res chain seq x y z
N MET A 1 -18.21 -3.33 -4.83
CA MET A 1 -17.40 -2.37 -4.08
C MET A 1 -16.11 -2.08 -4.80
N ALA A 2 -15.67 -0.83 -4.76
CA ALA A 2 -14.38 -0.48 -5.35
C ALA A 2 -13.25 -1.19 -4.60
N ASN A 3 -12.24 -1.57 -5.32
CA ASN A 3 -11.13 -2.36 -4.83
C ASN A 3 -9.83 -1.73 -5.36
N VAL A 4 -9.02 -1.19 -4.46
CA VAL A 4 -7.87 -0.36 -4.80
C VAL A 4 -6.60 -0.93 -4.17
N ALA A 5 -5.51 -0.91 -4.93
CA ALA A 5 -4.20 -1.22 -4.39
C ALA A 5 -3.40 0.07 -4.23
N VAL A 6 -2.75 0.22 -3.09
CA VAL A 6 -1.80 1.31 -2.86
C VAL A 6 -0.40 0.70 -2.84
N LEU A 7 0.44 1.13 -3.76
CA LEU A 7 1.79 0.59 -3.90
C LEU A 7 2.77 1.35 -3.02
N LEU A 8 3.51 0.61 -2.22
CA LEU A 8 4.52 1.17 -1.32
C LEU A 8 5.91 0.73 -1.77
N ALA A 9 6.59 1.60 -2.50
CA ALA A 9 7.96 1.36 -2.91
C ALA A 9 8.92 1.89 -1.83
N PRO A 10 10.11 1.34 -1.69
CA PRO A 10 11.11 1.87 -0.75
C PRO A 10 11.30 3.37 -0.97
N GLY A 11 11.27 4.14 0.11
CA GLY A 11 11.39 5.61 0.04
C GLY A 11 10.08 6.34 -0.17
N PHE A 12 8.93 5.65 -0.11
CA PHE A 12 7.63 6.29 -0.29
C PHE A 12 7.39 7.40 0.74
N GLU A 13 6.55 8.38 0.37
CA GLU A 13 6.20 9.48 1.27
C GLU A 13 5.11 8.98 2.24
N GLU A 14 5.48 8.77 3.51
CA GLU A 14 4.61 8.13 4.48
C GLU A 14 3.35 8.95 4.81
N ALA A 15 3.45 10.27 4.89
CA ALA A 15 2.28 11.09 5.18
C ALA A 15 1.24 10.98 4.08
N GLU A 16 1.67 11.09 2.82
CA GLU A 16 0.78 10.98 1.69
C GLU A 16 0.14 9.59 1.60
N ALA A 17 0.95 8.56 1.80
CA ALA A 17 0.45 7.18 1.74
C ALA A 17 -0.58 6.91 2.82
N ILE A 18 -0.29 7.28 4.07
CA ILE A 18 -1.18 7.02 5.20
C ILE A 18 -2.47 7.81 5.05
N ILE A 19 -2.40 9.08 4.66
CA ILE A 19 -3.59 9.91 4.47
C ILE A 19 -4.47 9.33 3.36
N THR A 20 -3.87 8.94 2.25
CA THR A 20 -4.61 8.34 1.13
C THR A 20 -5.32 7.05 1.55
N ILE A 21 -4.60 6.16 2.23
CA ILE A 21 -5.17 4.91 2.72
C ILE A 21 -6.31 5.17 3.69
N ASP A 22 -6.10 6.08 4.62
CA ASP A 22 -7.10 6.42 5.64
C ASP A 22 -8.37 6.97 5.00
N ILE A 23 -8.25 7.93 4.09
CA ILE A 23 -9.41 8.53 3.42
C ILE A 23 -10.18 7.48 2.62
N LEU A 24 -9.48 6.66 1.85
CA LEU A 24 -10.14 5.64 1.05
C LEU A 24 -10.89 4.64 1.92
N ARG A 25 -10.29 4.21 3.02
CA ARG A 25 -10.95 3.28 3.94
C ARG A 25 -12.14 3.90 4.64
N ARG A 26 -12.08 5.20 4.96
CA ARG A 26 -13.22 5.92 5.53
C ARG A 26 -14.39 6.00 4.56
N LEU A 27 -14.11 6.01 3.26
CA LEU A 27 -15.12 6.02 2.21
C LEU A 27 -15.66 4.63 1.91
N GLN A 28 -15.33 3.64 2.71
CA GLN A 28 -15.75 2.24 2.54
C GLN A 28 -15.20 1.61 1.27
N ILE A 29 -14.07 2.11 0.78
CA ILE A 29 -13.37 1.52 -0.35
C ILE A 29 -12.43 0.46 0.20
N GLU A 30 -12.44 -0.73 -0.42
CA GLU A 30 -11.53 -1.79 -0.03
C GLU A 30 -10.13 -1.48 -0.54
N VAL A 31 -9.18 -1.32 0.38
CA VAL A 31 -7.81 -0.94 0.06
C VAL A 31 -6.85 -2.03 0.52
N GLU A 32 -6.02 -2.48 -0.39
CA GLU A 32 -4.92 -3.37 -0.06
C GLU A 32 -3.60 -2.63 -0.30
N THR A 33 -2.69 -2.69 0.66
CA THR A 33 -1.36 -2.10 0.50
C THR A 33 -0.41 -3.18 -0.02
N LEU A 34 0.38 -2.84 -1.03
CA LEU A 34 1.29 -3.77 -1.68
C LEU A 34 2.71 -3.23 -1.63
N ALA A 35 3.63 -4.01 -1.08
CA ALA A 35 5.04 -3.65 -1.06
C ALA A 35 5.68 -3.93 -2.41
N CYS A 36 6.33 -2.93 -2.98
CA CYS A 36 7.11 -3.10 -4.21
C CYS A 36 8.53 -3.51 -3.83
N ALA A 37 8.64 -4.64 -3.13
CA ALA A 37 9.90 -5.16 -2.61
C ALA A 37 9.72 -6.66 -2.36
N GLU A 38 10.79 -7.34 -2.01
CA GLU A 38 10.74 -8.79 -1.77
C GLU A 38 9.96 -9.13 -0.49
N SER A 39 9.97 -8.22 0.47
CA SER A 39 9.29 -8.39 1.76
C SER A 39 8.14 -7.38 1.86
N ARG A 40 7.16 -7.70 2.70
CA ARG A 40 6.06 -6.78 3.00
C ARG A 40 6.52 -5.57 3.83
N ALA A 41 7.69 -5.65 4.45
CA ALA A 41 8.24 -4.53 5.22
C ALA A 41 8.93 -3.55 4.28
N VAL A 42 8.48 -2.31 4.29
CA VAL A 42 9.00 -1.26 3.42
C VAL A 42 9.31 -0.02 4.27
N VAL A 43 10.46 0.59 4.02
CA VAL A 43 10.89 1.78 4.77
C VAL A 43 10.57 3.02 3.95
N SER A 44 9.90 3.99 4.60
CA SER A 44 9.50 5.24 3.97
C SER A 44 10.68 6.21 3.80
N TYR A 45 10.39 7.35 3.19
CA TYR A 45 11.38 8.41 2.95
C TYR A 45 12.02 8.91 4.26
N HIS A 46 11.22 9.01 5.32
CA HIS A 46 11.72 9.46 6.63
C HIS A 46 12.11 8.29 7.53
N ASN A 47 12.47 7.16 6.92
CA ASN A 47 12.98 5.99 7.62
C ASN A 47 11.97 5.36 8.59
N ILE A 48 10.70 5.42 8.24
CA ILE A 48 9.64 4.77 9.03
C ILE A 48 9.30 3.43 8.39
N PRO A 49 9.52 2.32 9.09
CA PRO A 49 9.18 1.01 8.54
C PRO A 49 7.66 0.80 8.60
N MET A 50 7.11 0.26 7.53
CA MET A 50 5.71 -0.10 7.45
C MET A 50 5.57 -1.50 6.88
N VAL A 51 4.57 -2.23 7.33
CA VAL A 51 4.29 -3.59 6.83
C VAL A 51 3.05 -3.51 5.95
N ALA A 52 3.22 -3.83 4.68
CA ALA A 52 2.11 -3.88 3.74
C ALA A 52 1.30 -5.17 3.92
N ASP A 53 0.09 -5.18 3.39
CA ASP A 53 -0.78 -6.36 3.46
C ASP A 53 -0.17 -7.53 2.68
N SER A 54 0.42 -7.24 1.53
CA SER A 54 1.01 -8.24 0.63
C SER A 54 2.15 -7.61 -0.13
N THR A 55 2.81 -8.40 -1.00
CA THR A 55 3.77 -7.84 -1.95
C THR A 55 3.11 -7.74 -3.31
N LEU A 56 3.64 -6.86 -4.17
CA LEU A 56 3.15 -6.72 -5.53
C LEU A 56 3.25 -8.06 -6.28
N THR A 57 4.34 -8.78 -6.07
CA THR A 57 4.55 -10.08 -6.72
C THR A 57 3.45 -11.09 -6.35
N GLU A 58 3.03 -11.11 -5.09
CA GLU A 58 1.98 -12.01 -4.63
C GLU A 58 0.62 -11.68 -5.25
N ARG A 59 0.42 -10.42 -5.68
CA ARG A 59 -0.88 -9.95 -6.21
C ARG A 59 -0.82 -9.59 -7.68
N ILE A 60 0.21 -10.03 -8.40
CA ILE A 60 0.43 -9.58 -9.78
C ILE A 60 -0.75 -9.91 -10.71
N ASN A 61 -1.49 -10.96 -10.42
CA ASN A 61 -2.64 -11.37 -11.23
C ASN A 61 -3.98 -10.90 -10.68
N ARG A 62 -3.99 -10.14 -9.58
CA ARG A 62 -5.23 -9.66 -9.00
C ARG A 62 -5.70 -8.41 -9.74
N LEU A 63 -7.01 -8.30 -9.94
CA LEU A 63 -7.60 -7.13 -10.60
C LEU A 63 -8.05 -6.11 -9.56
N TYR A 64 -7.72 -4.84 -9.84
CA TYR A 64 -8.13 -3.71 -9.00
C TYR A 64 -8.86 -2.70 -9.87
N ASP A 65 -9.67 -1.89 -9.25
CA ASP A 65 -10.42 -0.81 -9.93
C ASP A 65 -9.57 0.41 -10.28
#